data_4e3fa54078a572eedcac06a9357e6ff0
#
_entry.id   4e3fa54078a572eedcac06a9357e6ff0
#
_cell.length_a   1.000
_cell.length_b   1.000
_cell.length_c   1.000
_cell.angle_alpha   90.00
_cell.angle_beta   90.00
_cell.angle_gamma   90.00
#
_symmetry.space_group_name_H-M   'P 1'
#
loop_
_entity.id
_entity.type
_entity.pdbx_description
1 polymer ?
#
loop_
_entity_poly.entity_id
_entity_poly.type
_entity_poly.pdbx_seq_one_letter_code
_entity_poly.pdbx_strand_id
1 'polypeptide(L)'
;TSVWYSDSKTPFWRCSMTQDIKIKITNLTKIFGPKANSVLKHVDNGMTKDDLLKEHKHVLGLSNINLDLANKNIEVIMGLSGSGKSTLIRHINRLIEPTAGSVIIGGEDVIQMPMEKLRKFRQQKTAMVFQSFALLPHKTIMDNVCLGVHLQGVKGDEAVKRAKKWIDRVGLSGYEDRYPSQLSGGMQQRVGLARALTCDTEILMMDEAFSALDPLIRSDMQDLLLELQKELHKTIVFITHDLEEALKIGDRIAILNGGELVQHGTTQEIIMTPADDYVKDFVKKVNRSHVLQTKSVMTDQKPAKASSNITVNEMDSVDSALCEMLRENADCCIVQDSGGSVVGYL
;
A
#
# COMPACT_ATOMS: atom_id res chain seq x y z
N THR A 1 36.05 44.72 0.16
CA THR A 1 34.62 44.72 0.53
C THR A 1 33.95 43.50 -0.05
N SER A 2 33.96 42.46 0.75
CA SER A 2 33.38 41.16 0.44
C SER A 2 31.96 41.11 1.01
N VAL A 3 30.97 40.95 0.14
CA VAL A 3 29.56 40.71 0.53
C VAL A 3 29.34 39.20 0.57
N TRP A 4 29.03 38.67 1.77
CA TRP A 4 28.63 37.30 1.99
C TRP A 4 27.17 37.14 1.59
N TYR A 5 26.90 36.30 0.62
CA TYR A 5 25.55 35.78 0.32
C TYR A 5 25.31 34.56 1.22
N SER A 6 24.44 34.71 2.19
CA SER A 6 23.93 33.56 2.98
C SER A 6 22.71 32.99 2.28
N ASP A 7 22.91 31.91 1.54
CA ASP A 7 21.80 31.06 1.03
C ASP A 7 21.34 30.12 2.15
N SER A 8 20.26 30.48 2.80
CA SER A 8 19.55 29.60 3.74
C SER A 8 18.04 29.66 3.47
N LYS A 9 17.63 29.04 2.38
CA LYS A 9 16.23 28.64 2.19
C LYS A 9 16.13 27.12 2.23
N THR A 10 16.26 26.56 3.42
CA THR A 10 15.70 25.24 3.70
C THR A 10 14.18 25.38 3.70
N PRO A 11 13.45 24.58 2.92
CA PRO A 11 11.99 24.63 2.91
C PRO A 11 11.44 24.27 4.29
N PHE A 12 10.52 25.04 4.80
CA PHE A 12 9.96 25.03 6.15
C PHE A 12 9.11 23.77 6.49
N TRP A 13 8.98 22.81 5.59
CA TRP A 13 8.13 21.60 5.76
C TRP A 13 8.91 20.31 6.08
N ARG A 14 10.18 20.41 6.48
CA ARG A 14 10.89 19.29 7.11
C ARG A 14 10.60 19.22 8.62
N CYS A 15 9.31 19.15 8.98
CA CYS A 15 8.96 18.64 10.29
C CYS A 15 9.04 17.10 10.19
N SER A 16 10.20 16.54 10.47
CA SER A 16 10.37 15.10 10.66
C SER A 16 9.69 14.72 11.98
N MET A 17 8.37 14.53 11.96
CA MET A 17 7.77 13.61 12.91
C MET A 17 8.48 12.28 12.65
N THR A 18 9.15 11.74 13.65
CA THR A 18 9.70 10.38 13.60
C THR A 18 8.51 9.46 13.36
N GLN A 19 8.32 9.05 12.09
CA GLN A 19 7.25 8.09 11.76
C GLN A 19 7.49 6.83 12.58
N ASP A 20 6.45 6.39 13.28
CA ASP A 20 6.45 5.10 13.97
C ASP A 20 6.55 3.98 12.91
N ILE A 21 7.70 3.34 12.79
CA ILE A 21 7.97 2.32 11.77
C ILE A 21 7.47 0.97 12.29
N LYS A 22 6.49 0.39 11.58
CA LYS A 22 5.95 -0.93 11.91
C LYS A 22 6.75 -2.07 11.33
N ILE A 23 7.19 -1.92 10.07
CA ILE A 23 7.96 -2.95 9.35
C ILE A 23 9.21 -2.30 8.80
N LYS A 24 10.37 -2.83 9.16
CA LYS A 24 11.67 -2.39 8.64
C LYS A 24 12.33 -3.52 7.86
N ILE A 25 12.59 -3.26 6.60
CA ILE A 25 13.27 -4.17 5.69
C ILE A 25 14.66 -3.61 5.42
N THR A 26 15.70 -4.43 5.63
CA THR A 26 17.09 -3.98 5.49
C THR A 26 17.88 -4.96 4.63
N ASN A 27 18.47 -4.45 3.55
CA ASN A 27 19.35 -5.17 2.61
C ASN A 27 18.73 -6.49 2.12
N LEU A 28 17.41 -6.53 1.93
CA LEU A 28 16.71 -7.76 1.57
C LEU A 28 17.01 -8.16 0.14
N THR A 29 17.66 -9.31 -0.03
CA THR A 29 18.02 -9.88 -1.33
C THR A 29 17.44 -11.28 -1.47
N LYS A 30 16.81 -11.55 -2.62
CA LYS A 30 16.29 -12.87 -2.97
C LYS A 30 16.80 -13.34 -4.32
N ILE A 31 17.51 -14.43 -4.31
CA ILE A 31 17.96 -15.15 -5.51
C ILE A 31 17.24 -16.50 -5.53
N PHE A 32 16.61 -16.84 -6.65
CA PHE A 32 16.00 -18.14 -6.88
C PHE A 32 16.99 -19.03 -7.67
N GLY A 33 17.19 -20.24 -7.20
CA GLY A 33 18.09 -21.21 -7.82
C GLY A 33 18.74 -22.11 -6.76
N PRO A 34 19.37 -23.22 -7.17
CA PRO A 34 20.06 -24.11 -6.26
C PRO A 34 21.28 -23.41 -5.65
N LYS A 35 21.47 -23.57 -4.32
CA LYS A 35 22.59 -22.95 -3.58
C LYS A 35 22.71 -21.42 -3.82
N ALA A 36 21.63 -20.69 -3.76
CA ALA A 36 21.54 -19.25 -4.06
C ALA A 36 22.64 -18.40 -3.35
N ASN A 37 23.05 -18.80 -2.15
CA ASN A 37 24.10 -18.09 -1.39
C ASN A 37 25.47 -18.12 -2.11
N SER A 38 25.76 -19.11 -2.98
CA SER A 38 27.02 -19.17 -3.69
C SER A 38 27.22 -18.06 -4.73
N VAL A 39 26.12 -17.49 -5.23
CA VAL A 39 26.14 -16.42 -6.25
C VAL A 39 25.84 -15.04 -5.64
N LEU A 40 25.56 -14.93 -4.33
CA LEU A 40 25.25 -13.66 -3.69
C LEU A 40 26.35 -12.62 -3.90
N LYS A 41 27.63 -13.01 -3.74
CA LYS A 41 28.77 -12.10 -3.94
C LYS A 41 28.84 -11.49 -5.34
N HIS A 42 28.35 -12.18 -6.37
CA HIS A 42 28.31 -11.62 -7.74
C HIS A 42 27.24 -10.51 -7.84
N VAL A 43 26.09 -10.70 -7.17
CA VAL A 43 25.04 -9.68 -7.09
C VAL A 43 25.52 -8.46 -6.28
N ASP A 44 26.20 -8.69 -5.16
CA ASP A 44 26.79 -7.62 -4.34
C ASP A 44 27.85 -6.80 -5.10
N ASN A 45 28.54 -7.44 -6.06
CA ASN A 45 29.51 -6.80 -6.96
C ASN A 45 28.86 -6.15 -8.20
N GLY A 46 27.53 -6.07 -8.26
CA GLY A 46 26.80 -5.38 -9.33
C GLY A 46 26.47 -6.22 -10.55
N MET A 47 26.52 -7.57 -10.47
CA MET A 47 26.05 -8.43 -11.57
C MET A 47 24.57 -8.20 -11.83
N THR A 48 24.21 -7.97 -13.10
CA THR A 48 22.83 -7.71 -13.49
C THR A 48 21.96 -8.97 -13.42
N LYS A 49 20.63 -8.79 -13.39
CA LYS A 49 19.66 -9.88 -13.39
C LYS A 49 19.83 -10.80 -14.62
N ASP A 50 20.11 -10.21 -15.78
CA ASP A 50 20.28 -10.94 -17.04
C ASP A 50 21.59 -11.74 -17.06
N ASP A 51 22.68 -11.18 -16.56
CA ASP A 51 23.97 -11.86 -16.47
C ASP A 51 23.91 -13.01 -15.48
N LEU A 52 23.28 -12.79 -14.30
CA LEU A 52 23.06 -13.84 -13.30
C LEU A 52 22.27 -15.03 -13.89
N LEU A 53 21.25 -14.74 -14.71
CA LEU A 53 20.47 -15.77 -15.38
C LEU A 53 21.29 -16.52 -16.44
N LYS A 54 22.06 -15.80 -17.27
CA LYS A 54 22.85 -16.38 -18.37
C LYS A 54 24.00 -17.22 -17.85
N GLU A 55 24.79 -16.69 -16.92
CA GLU A 55 26.04 -17.30 -16.46
C GLU A 55 25.83 -18.36 -15.38
N HIS A 56 24.92 -18.06 -14.43
CA HIS A 56 24.72 -18.90 -13.26
C HIS A 56 23.39 -19.66 -13.22
N LYS A 57 22.47 -19.43 -14.18
CA LYS A 57 21.12 -20.03 -14.21
C LYS A 57 20.29 -19.73 -12.95
N HIS A 58 20.52 -18.56 -12.35
CA HIS A 58 19.79 -18.06 -11.18
C HIS A 58 18.93 -16.86 -11.56
N VAL A 59 17.79 -16.68 -10.86
CA VAL A 59 16.90 -15.55 -11.09
C VAL A 59 17.00 -14.61 -9.89
N LEU A 60 17.40 -13.35 -10.12
CA LEU A 60 17.36 -12.30 -9.12
C LEU A 60 15.90 -11.83 -8.96
N GLY A 61 15.32 -12.11 -7.81
CA GLY A 61 13.95 -11.71 -7.48
C GLY A 61 13.87 -10.35 -6.78
N LEU A 62 14.80 -10.10 -5.84
CA LEU A 62 14.96 -8.84 -5.12
C LEU A 62 16.45 -8.56 -4.92
N SER A 63 16.85 -7.31 -5.03
CA SER A 63 18.23 -6.84 -4.88
C SER A 63 18.27 -5.70 -3.86
N ASN A 64 18.91 -5.96 -2.72
CA ASN A 64 19.24 -4.97 -1.71
C ASN A 64 18.08 -3.99 -1.33
N ILE A 65 16.88 -4.52 -1.14
CA ILE A 65 15.72 -3.72 -0.76
C ILE A 65 15.89 -3.17 0.65
N ASN A 66 15.81 -1.85 0.77
CA ASN A 66 15.75 -1.11 2.03
C ASN A 66 14.45 -0.31 2.05
N LEU A 67 13.52 -0.64 2.96
CA LEU A 67 12.18 -0.08 2.97
C LEU A 67 11.61 -0.06 4.39
N ASP A 68 11.21 1.12 4.84
CA ASP A 68 10.56 1.33 6.13
C ASP A 68 9.08 1.62 5.90
N LEU A 69 8.19 0.78 6.45
CA LEU A 69 6.74 0.92 6.32
C LEU A 69 6.17 1.45 7.64
N ALA A 70 5.43 2.55 7.54
CA ALA A 70 4.88 3.24 8.69
C ALA A 70 3.74 2.46 9.36
N ASN A 71 3.60 2.64 10.67
CA ASN A 71 2.51 2.06 11.44
C ASN A 71 1.18 2.73 11.08
N LYS A 72 0.10 1.94 10.99
CA LYS A 72 -1.26 2.40 10.73
C LYS A 72 -1.49 3.09 9.38
N ASN A 73 -0.54 2.98 8.45
CA ASN A 73 -0.66 3.51 7.10
C ASN A 73 -1.02 2.41 6.10
N ILE A 74 -1.55 2.82 4.96
CA ILE A 74 -1.64 2.00 3.75
C ILE A 74 -0.36 2.26 2.93
N GLU A 75 0.53 1.31 2.94
CA GLU A 75 1.78 1.32 2.17
C GLU A 75 1.58 0.52 0.89
N VAL A 76 1.60 1.19 -0.25
CA VAL A 76 1.42 0.54 -1.54
C VAL A 76 2.76 0.17 -2.15
N ILE A 77 2.90 -1.09 -2.57
CA ILE A 77 4.06 -1.58 -3.34
C ILE A 77 3.62 -1.76 -4.78
N MET A 78 4.19 -0.98 -5.69
CA MET A 78 3.83 -1.05 -7.10
C MET A 78 5.01 -1.29 -8.03
N GLY A 79 4.72 -1.57 -9.30
CA GLY A 79 5.69 -1.84 -10.37
C GLY A 79 5.13 -2.79 -11.41
N LEU A 80 5.80 -2.96 -12.53
CA LEU A 80 5.38 -3.85 -13.62
C LEU A 80 5.39 -5.33 -13.20
N SER A 81 4.81 -6.19 -14.04
CA SER A 81 4.89 -7.64 -13.84
C SER A 81 6.35 -8.10 -13.78
N GLY A 82 6.67 -8.96 -12.82
CA GLY A 82 8.04 -9.44 -12.61
C GLY A 82 8.99 -8.48 -11.88
N SER A 83 8.52 -7.33 -11.37
CA SER A 83 9.35 -6.39 -10.59
C SER A 83 9.69 -6.84 -9.16
N GLY A 84 9.10 -7.95 -8.68
CA GLY A 84 9.41 -8.50 -7.36
C GLY A 84 8.37 -8.21 -6.25
N LYS A 85 7.27 -7.51 -6.54
CA LYS A 85 6.23 -7.12 -5.56
C LYS A 85 5.72 -8.28 -4.69
N SER A 86 5.17 -9.32 -5.34
CA SER A 86 4.65 -10.50 -4.62
C SER A 86 5.76 -11.28 -3.91
N THR A 87 6.99 -11.20 -4.39
CA THR A 87 8.15 -11.76 -3.69
C THR A 87 8.41 -10.96 -2.42
N LEU A 88 8.40 -9.62 -2.49
CA LEU A 88 8.65 -8.75 -1.35
C LEU A 88 7.62 -8.96 -0.23
N ILE A 89 6.33 -8.91 -0.54
CA ILE A 89 5.28 -9.09 0.49
C ILE A 89 5.36 -10.47 1.17
N ARG A 90 5.75 -11.51 0.42
CA ARG A 90 5.90 -12.87 0.96
C ARG A 90 7.14 -13.04 1.84
N HIS A 91 8.09 -12.10 1.83
CA HIS A 91 9.18 -12.05 2.81
C HIS A 91 8.73 -11.42 4.14
N ILE A 92 7.79 -10.48 4.12
CA ILE A 92 7.28 -9.83 5.34
C ILE A 92 6.72 -10.86 6.33
N ASN A 93 5.99 -11.87 5.86
CA ASN A 93 5.51 -12.97 6.70
C ASN A 93 6.35 -14.24 6.57
N ARG A 94 7.52 -14.14 5.94
CA ARG A 94 8.48 -15.24 5.72
C ARG A 94 7.84 -16.47 5.05
N LEU A 95 6.88 -16.29 4.14
CA LEU A 95 6.42 -17.37 3.25
C LEU A 95 7.52 -17.78 2.27
N ILE A 96 8.43 -16.87 1.96
CA ILE A 96 9.64 -17.10 1.21
C ILE A 96 10.83 -16.71 2.09
N GLU A 97 11.84 -17.58 2.17
CA GLU A 97 13.11 -17.29 2.86
C GLU A 97 13.96 -16.37 1.98
N PRO A 98 14.51 -15.27 2.51
CA PRO A 98 15.45 -14.44 1.79
C PRO A 98 16.79 -15.16 1.60
N THR A 99 17.58 -14.69 0.62
CA THR A 99 18.99 -15.11 0.48
C THR A 99 19.87 -14.31 1.43
N ALA A 100 19.56 -13.01 1.62
CA ALA A 100 20.24 -12.14 2.58
C ALA A 100 19.28 -11.05 3.07
N GLY A 101 19.68 -10.35 4.13
CA GLY A 101 18.91 -9.24 4.72
C GLY A 101 18.03 -9.63 5.89
N SER A 102 17.29 -8.66 6.42
CA SER A 102 16.42 -8.82 7.58
C SER A 102 15.07 -8.15 7.39
N VAL A 103 14.06 -8.64 8.12
CA VAL A 103 12.70 -8.07 8.18
C VAL A 103 12.32 -7.96 9.65
N ILE A 104 12.31 -6.74 10.17
CA ILE A 104 11.98 -6.45 11.57
C ILE A 104 10.54 -5.94 11.64
N ILE A 105 9.71 -6.56 12.47
CA ILE A 105 8.31 -6.20 12.68
C ILE A 105 8.06 -6.04 14.16
N GLY A 106 7.68 -4.84 14.59
CA GLY A 106 7.46 -4.54 16.00
C GLY A 106 8.69 -4.84 16.88
N GLY A 107 9.90 -4.64 16.34
CA GLY A 107 11.17 -4.86 17.02
C GLY A 107 11.72 -6.29 16.95
N GLU A 108 11.01 -7.24 16.32
CA GLU A 108 11.45 -8.63 16.19
C GLU A 108 11.84 -8.98 14.76
N ASP A 109 13.01 -9.61 14.57
CA ASP A 109 13.44 -10.10 13.25
C ASP A 109 12.70 -11.40 12.89
N VAL A 110 11.77 -11.29 11.95
CA VAL A 110 10.94 -12.41 11.47
C VAL A 110 11.79 -13.50 10.80
N ILE A 111 12.93 -13.11 10.20
CA ILE A 111 13.80 -14.06 9.48
C ILE A 111 14.52 -15.00 10.47
N GLN A 112 14.80 -14.53 11.67
CA GLN A 112 15.49 -15.31 12.70
C GLN A 112 14.54 -16.08 13.62
N MET A 113 13.21 -15.93 13.46
CA MET A 113 12.25 -16.63 14.33
C MET A 113 12.31 -18.14 14.16
N PRO A 114 12.34 -18.95 15.25
CA PRO A 114 12.08 -20.37 15.19
C PRO A 114 10.68 -20.66 14.62
N MET A 115 10.48 -21.81 13.96
CA MET A 115 9.22 -22.15 13.27
C MET A 115 7.97 -22.07 14.14
N GLU A 116 8.06 -22.45 15.41
CA GLU A 116 6.92 -22.35 16.34
C GLU A 116 6.52 -20.90 16.61
N LYS A 117 7.52 -20.03 16.85
CA LYS A 117 7.30 -18.59 17.04
C LYS A 117 6.76 -17.95 15.77
N LEU A 118 7.31 -18.32 14.60
CA LEU A 118 6.85 -17.84 13.30
C LEU A 118 5.38 -18.22 13.01
N ARG A 119 4.96 -19.45 13.37
CA ARG A 119 3.55 -19.86 13.24
C ARG A 119 2.63 -18.98 14.09
N LYS A 120 2.99 -18.75 15.36
CA LYS A 120 2.24 -17.87 16.26
C LYS A 120 2.22 -16.43 15.74
N PHE A 121 3.35 -15.93 15.26
CA PHE A 121 3.45 -14.61 14.63
C PHE A 121 2.48 -14.48 13.44
N ARG A 122 2.48 -15.43 12.52
CA ARG A 122 1.56 -15.44 11.38
C ARG A 122 0.09 -15.50 11.79
N GLN A 123 -0.26 -16.25 12.82
CA GLN A 123 -1.62 -16.36 13.32
C GLN A 123 -2.12 -15.09 14.01
N GLN A 124 -1.25 -14.40 14.75
CA GLN A 124 -1.65 -13.31 15.65
C GLN A 124 -1.35 -11.91 15.10
N LYS A 125 -0.31 -11.76 14.29
CA LYS A 125 0.20 -10.44 13.86
C LYS A 125 -0.10 -10.09 12.42
N THR A 126 -0.31 -11.09 11.55
CA THR A 126 -0.47 -10.85 10.12
C THR A 126 -1.67 -11.58 9.54
N ALA A 127 -2.37 -10.94 8.60
CA ALA A 127 -3.36 -11.58 7.74
C ALA A 127 -3.02 -11.28 6.28
N MET A 128 -3.45 -12.15 5.36
CA MET A 128 -3.16 -11.99 3.94
C MET A 128 -4.39 -12.26 3.07
N VAL A 129 -4.65 -11.34 2.15
CA VAL A 129 -5.62 -11.45 1.07
C VAL A 129 -4.86 -11.72 -0.22
N PHE A 130 -5.24 -12.76 -0.95
CA PHE A 130 -4.54 -13.24 -2.15
C PHE A 130 -5.30 -12.84 -3.42
N GLN A 131 -4.58 -12.69 -4.51
CA GLN A 131 -5.11 -12.42 -5.84
C GLN A 131 -6.14 -13.47 -6.30
N SER A 132 -5.88 -14.75 -6.03
CA SER A 132 -6.73 -15.88 -6.41
C SER A 132 -7.76 -16.27 -5.34
N PHE A 133 -8.14 -15.33 -4.45
CA PHE A 133 -9.08 -15.48 -3.33
C PHE A 133 -8.65 -16.52 -2.28
N ALA A 134 -7.99 -17.60 -2.66
CA ALA A 134 -7.51 -18.69 -1.82
C ALA A 134 -8.59 -19.22 -0.84
N LEU A 135 -9.84 -19.30 -1.31
CA LEU A 135 -10.95 -19.88 -0.56
C LEU A 135 -10.92 -21.41 -0.64
N LEU A 136 -11.34 -22.07 0.44
CA LEU A 136 -11.51 -23.51 0.47
C LEU A 136 -12.81 -23.87 -0.26
N PRO A 137 -12.76 -24.52 -1.44
CA PRO A 137 -13.94 -24.71 -2.29
C PRO A 137 -15.00 -25.66 -1.69
N HIS A 138 -14.59 -26.53 -0.78
CA HIS A 138 -15.42 -27.53 -0.08
C HIS A 138 -15.96 -27.02 1.26
N LYS A 139 -15.72 -25.75 1.59
CA LYS A 139 -16.18 -25.09 2.81
C LYS A 139 -17.15 -23.98 2.48
N THR A 140 -18.14 -23.77 3.35
CA THR A 140 -19.07 -22.64 3.23
C THR A 140 -18.36 -21.30 3.40
N ILE A 141 -19.05 -20.21 3.12
CA ILE A 141 -18.54 -18.85 3.37
C ILE A 141 -18.26 -18.65 4.86
N MET A 142 -19.19 -19.06 5.73
CA MET A 142 -18.98 -19.02 7.18
C MET A 142 -17.73 -19.78 7.60
N ASP A 143 -17.55 -21.00 7.12
CA ASP A 143 -16.38 -21.81 7.43
C ASP A 143 -15.08 -21.18 6.94
N ASN A 144 -15.09 -20.58 5.73
CA ASN A 144 -13.95 -19.87 5.17
C ASN A 144 -13.56 -18.66 6.02
N VAL A 145 -14.54 -17.86 6.45
CA VAL A 145 -14.30 -16.68 7.27
C VAL A 145 -13.85 -17.05 8.68
N CYS A 146 -14.40 -18.13 9.27
CA CYS A 146 -13.99 -18.64 10.58
C CYS A 146 -12.59 -19.27 10.59
N LEU A 147 -12.04 -19.65 9.42
CA LEU A 147 -10.79 -20.44 9.35
C LEU A 147 -9.64 -19.80 10.14
N GLY A 148 -9.43 -18.50 9.98
CA GLY A 148 -8.32 -17.80 10.62
C GLY A 148 -8.44 -17.79 12.15
N VAL A 149 -9.62 -17.47 12.68
CA VAL A 149 -9.84 -17.43 14.14
C VAL A 149 -9.83 -18.83 14.76
N HIS A 150 -10.23 -19.87 14.01
CA HIS A 150 -10.06 -21.25 14.45
C HIS A 150 -8.57 -21.61 14.63
N LEU A 151 -7.70 -21.13 13.71
CA LEU A 151 -6.24 -21.30 13.84
C LEU A 151 -5.66 -20.54 15.02
N GLN A 152 -6.29 -19.43 15.43
CA GLN A 152 -5.95 -18.69 16.63
C GLN A 152 -6.45 -19.38 17.93
N GLY A 153 -7.22 -20.47 17.82
CA GLY A 153 -7.78 -21.21 18.95
C GLY A 153 -9.17 -20.75 19.39
N VAL A 154 -9.76 -19.74 18.75
CA VAL A 154 -11.14 -19.27 19.01
C VAL A 154 -12.11 -20.23 18.31
N LYS A 155 -13.08 -20.79 19.03
CA LYS A 155 -14.04 -21.80 18.52
C LYS A 155 -15.46 -21.48 18.98
N GLY A 156 -16.44 -22.23 18.41
CA GLY A 156 -17.85 -22.14 18.80
C GLY A 156 -18.48 -20.79 18.46
N ASP A 157 -19.39 -20.34 19.30
CA ASP A 157 -20.23 -19.16 19.08
C ASP A 157 -19.43 -17.86 18.92
N GLU A 158 -18.30 -17.74 19.61
CA GLU A 158 -17.45 -16.56 19.50
C GLU A 158 -16.82 -16.43 18.09
N ALA A 159 -16.36 -17.53 17.50
CA ALA A 159 -15.85 -17.54 16.12
C ALA A 159 -16.95 -17.17 15.13
N VAL A 160 -18.14 -17.75 15.28
CA VAL A 160 -19.30 -17.46 14.44
C VAL A 160 -19.72 -15.98 14.59
N LYS A 161 -19.76 -15.44 15.80
CA LYS A 161 -20.10 -14.03 16.06
C LYS A 161 -19.13 -13.08 15.36
N ARG A 162 -17.82 -13.33 15.48
CA ARG A 162 -16.80 -12.53 14.78
C ARG A 162 -16.93 -12.63 13.27
N ALA A 163 -17.14 -13.83 12.75
CA ALA A 163 -17.30 -14.06 11.31
C ALA A 163 -18.54 -13.35 10.76
N LYS A 164 -19.71 -13.46 11.44
CA LYS A 164 -20.94 -12.76 11.05
C LYS A 164 -20.76 -11.27 10.97
N LYS A 165 -20.11 -10.64 11.98
CA LYS A 165 -19.81 -9.22 11.97
C LYS A 165 -19.12 -8.80 10.67
N TRP A 166 -18.12 -9.56 10.21
CA TRP A 166 -17.36 -9.19 9.01
C TRP A 166 -18.07 -9.58 7.72
N ILE A 167 -18.84 -10.67 7.69
CA ILE A 167 -19.71 -11.03 6.56
C ILE A 167 -20.73 -9.91 6.31
N ASP A 168 -21.34 -9.38 7.36
CA ASP A 168 -22.29 -8.26 7.27
C ASP A 168 -21.58 -6.99 6.77
N ARG A 169 -20.42 -6.64 7.32
CA ARG A 169 -19.66 -5.44 6.96
C ARG A 169 -19.19 -5.43 5.49
N VAL A 170 -18.89 -6.60 4.92
CA VAL A 170 -18.52 -6.71 3.51
C VAL A 170 -19.73 -6.91 2.57
N GLY A 171 -20.96 -6.82 3.09
CA GLY A 171 -22.21 -6.92 2.31
C GLY A 171 -22.52 -8.32 1.81
N LEU A 172 -22.23 -9.35 2.61
CA LEU A 172 -22.47 -10.75 2.27
C LEU A 172 -23.49 -11.45 3.22
N SER A 173 -24.31 -10.68 3.94
CA SER A 173 -25.40 -11.22 4.77
C SER A 173 -26.34 -12.09 3.94
N GLY A 174 -26.67 -13.26 4.45
CA GLY A 174 -27.52 -14.26 3.77
C GLY A 174 -26.78 -15.22 2.81
N TYR A 175 -25.43 -15.07 2.69
CA TYR A 175 -24.60 -15.97 1.89
C TYR A 175 -23.75 -16.94 2.75
N GLU A 176 -23.96 -16.98 4.05
CA GLU A 176 -23.13 -17.69 5.03
C GLU A 176 -22.96 -19.17 4.69
N ASP A 177 -24.08 -19.84 4.28
CA ASP A 177 -24.13 -21.25 3.96
C ASP A 177 -23.83 -21.59 2.49
N ARG A 178 -23.52 -20.56 1.66
CA ARG A 178 -23.13 -20.76 0.27
C ARG A 178 -21.66 -21.21 0.17
N TYR A 179 -21.34 -21.85 -0.95
CA TYR A 179 -19.99 -22.27 -1.31
C TYR A 179 -19.34 -21.26 -2.26
N PRO A 180 -18.00 -21.15 -2.30
CA PRO A 180 -17.29 -20.23 -3.20
C PRO A 180 -17.72 -20.32 -4.66
N SER A 181 -18.02 -21.53 -5.16
CA SER A 181 -18.47 -21.74 -6.55
C SER A 181 -19.82 -21.11 -6.89
N GLN A 182 -20.58 -20.71 -5.88
CA GLN A 182 -21.89 -20.05 -6.03
C GLN A 182 -21.81 -18.52 -5.99
N LEU A 183 -20.60 -17.96 -5.90
CA LEU A 183 -20.35 -16.54 -5.76
C LEU A 183 -19.65 -15.96 -6.98
N SER A 184 -19.94 -14.69 -7.32
CA SER A 184 -19.13 -13.92 -8.27
C SER A 184 -17.71 -13.70 -7.76
N GLY A 185 -16.76 -13.34 -8.65
CA GLY A 185 -15.39 -13.03 -8.26
C GLY A 185 -15.30 -11.93 -7.21
N GLY A 186 -16.08 -10.86 -7.35
CA GLY A 186 -16.14 -9.78 -6.36
C GLY A 186 -16.65 -10.24 -5.00
N MET A 187 -17.66 -11.11 -4.97
CA MET A 187 -18.15 -11.69 -3.71
C MET A 187 -17.08 -12.60 -3.07
N GLN A 188 -16.38 -13.41 -3.86
CA GLN A 188 -15.29 -14.25 -3.35
C GLN A 188 -14.16 -13.38 -2.75
N GLN A 189 -13.87 -12.24 -3.35
CA GLN A 189 -12.88 -11.30 -2.81
C GLN A 189 -13.34 -10.70 -1.48
N ARG A 190 -14.61 -10.32 -1.36
CA ARG A 190 -15.22 -9.87 -0.09
C ARG A 190 -15.13 -10.94 1.00
N VAL A 191 -15.30 -12.21 0.67
CA VAL A 191 -15.07 -13.34 1.61
C VAL A 191 -13.61 -13.40 2.05
N GLY A 192 -12.66 -13.26 1.12
CA GLY A 192 -11.24 -13.23 1.41
C GLY A 192 -10.86 -12.09 2.36
N LEU A 193 -11.44 -10.90 2.15
CA LEU A 193 -11.26 -9.75 3.03
C LEU A 193 -11.90 -9.98 4.41
N ALA A 194 -13.15 -10.48 4.47
CA ALA A 194 -13.82 -10.82 5.74
C ALA A 194 -13.02 -11.84 6.55
N ARG A 195 -12.48 -12.88 5.90
CA ARG A 195 -11.60 -13.87 6.54
C ARG A 195 -10.36 -13.24 7.16
N ALA A 196 -9.70 -12.34 6.45
CA ALA A 196 -8.52 -11.66 6.94
C ALA A 196 -8.83 -10.73 8.12
N LEU A 197 -9.93 -9.98 8.05
CA LEU A 197 -10.35 -9.03 9.08
C LEU A 197 -10.86 -9.73 10.35
N THR A 198 -11.46 -10.92 10.22
CA THR A 198 -11.97 -11.72 11.36
C THR A 198 -10.84 -12.11 12.32
N CYS A 199 -9.61 -12.26 11.82
CA CYS A 199 -8.42 -12.56 12.63
C CYS A 199 -7.98 -11.41 13.55
N ASP A 200 -8.43 -10.20 13.31
CA ASP A 200 -8.07 -8.98 14.05
C ASP A 200 -6.57 -8.78 14.26
N THR A 201 -5.79 -8.97 13.21
CA THR A 201 -4.34 -8.79 13.20
C THR A 201 -3.96 -7.33 12.99
N GLU A 202 -2.75 -6.95 13.43
CA GLU A 202 -2.21 -5.59 13.29
C GLU A 202 -1.81 -5.24 11.86
N ILE A 203 -1.37 -6.26 11.09
CA ILE A 203 -0.87 -6.10 9.72
C ILE A 203 -1.76 -6.88 8.75
N LEU A 204 -2.26 -6.18 7.73
CA LEU A 204 -3.01 -6.75 6.62
C LEU A 204 -2.17 -6.65 5.34
N MET A 205 -1.88 -7.78 4.72
CA MET A 205 -1.16 -7.85 3.45
C MET A 205 -2.14 -8.19 2.33
N MET A 206 -2.06 -7.49 1.20
CA MET A 206 -2.95 -7.65 0.07
C MET A 206 -2.14 -7.78 -1.22
N ASP A 207 -2.07 -9.00 -1.78
CA ASP A 207 -1.28 -9.30 -2.99
C ASP A 207 -2.19 -9.23 -4.23
N GLU A 208 -2.19 -8.09 -4.94
CA GLU A 208 -3.03 -7.79 -6.11
C GLU A 208 -4.52 -8.13 -5.90
N ALA A 209 -5.03 -7.81 -4.72
CA ALA A 209 -6.32 -8.30 -4.24
C ALA A 209 -7.51 -7.87 -5.11
N PHE A 210 -7.42 -6.75 -5.82
CA PHE A 210 -8.53 -6.23 -6.63
C PHE A 210 -8.32 -6.34 -8.14
N SER A 211 -7.18 -6.89 -8.58
CA SER A 211 -6.80 -6.93 -10.01
C SER A 211 -7.76 -7.76 -10.88
N ALA A 212 -8.38 -8.79 -10.32
CA ALA A 212 -9.29 -9.70 -11.02
C ALA A 212 -10.76 -9.21 -11.03
N LEU A 213 -11.04 -8.03 -10.46
CA LEU A 213 -12.39 -7.47 -10.37
C LEU A 213 -12.70 -6.54 -11.55
N ASP A 214 -13.96 -6.47 -11.94
CA ASP A 214 -14.42 -5.44 -12.88
C ASP A 214 -14.28 -4.02 -12.27
N PRO A 215 -14.23 -2.97 -13.09
CA PRO A 215 -13.92 -1.62 -12.61
C PRO A 215 -14.88 -1.09 -11.53
N LEU A 216 -16.17 -1.39 -11.63
CA LEU A 216 -17.18 -0.91 -10.67
C LEU A 216 -16.99 -1.59 -9.30
N ILE A 217 -16.92 -2.92 -9.29
CA ILE A 217 -16.70 -3.69 -8.05
C ILE A 217 -15.35 -3.37 -7.43
N ARG A 218 -14.32 -3.10 -8.26
CA ARG A 218 -13.00 -2.67 -7.78
C ARG A 218 -13.09 -1.35 -7.03
N SER A 219 -13.79 -0.36 -7.60
CA SER A 219 -13.99 0.93 -6.93
C SER A 219 -14.70 0.76 -5.59
N ASP A 220 -15.78 -0.03 -5.54
CA ASP A 220 -16.52 -0.31 -4.29
C ASP A 220 -15.61 -0.96 -3.22
N MET A 221 -14.73 -1.89 -3.65
CA MET A 221 -13.80 -2.56 -2.73
C MET A 221 -12.70 -1.64 -2.21
N GLN A 222 -12.24 -0.71 -3.03
CA GLN A 222 -11.29 0.33 -2.61
C GLN A 222 -11.93 1.26 -1.58
N ASP A 223 -13.15 1.72 -1.83
CA ASP A 223 -13.88 2.62 -0.93
C ASP A 223 -14.19 1.91 0.41
N LEU A 224 -14.60 0.65 0.37
CA LEU A 224 -14.76 -0.19 1.55
C LEU A 224 -13.44 -0.32 2.35
N LEU A 225 -12.31 -0.54 1.67
CA LEU A 225 -11.00 -0.64 2.33
C LEU A 225 -10.64 0.67 3.04
N LEU A 226 -10.85 1.82 2.40
CA LEU A 226 -10.58 3.14 2.98
C LEU A 226 -11.49 3.43 4.18
N GLU A 227 -12.79 3.07 4.09
CA GLU A 227 -13.72 3.18 5.22
C GLU A 227 -13.25 2.33 6.42
N LEU A 228 -12.91 1.07 6.16
CA LEU A 228 -12.42 0.16 7.20
C LEU A 228 -11.10 0.62 7.81
N GLN A 229 -10.20 1.20 7.01
CA GLN A 229 -8.92 1.72 7.50
C GLN A 229 -9.10 2.89 8.47
N LYS A 230 -10.05 3.81 8.21
CA LYS A 230 -10.40 4.91 9.12
C LYS A 230 -10.91 4.43 10.47
N GLU A 231 -11.58 3.26 10.51
CA GLU A 231 -12.11 2.66 11.73
C GLU A 231 -11.06 1.82 12.48
N LEU A 232 -10.29 1.02 11.74
CA LEU A 232 -9.45 -0.04 12.31
C LEU A 232 -7.99 0.39 12.54
N HIS A 233 -7.52 1.41 11.84
CA HIS A 233 -6.15 1.91 11.92
C HIS A 233 -5.08 0.80 11.80
N LYS A 234 -5.26 -0.13 10.87
CA LYS A 234 -4.31 -1.24 10.64
C LYS A 234 -3.13 -0.78 9.77
N THR A 235 -2.01 -1.44 9.90
CA THR A 235 -0.92 -1.30 8.91
C THR A 235 -1.26 -2.19 7.72
N ILE A 236 -1.45 -1.60 6.55
CA ILE A 236 -1.82 -2.32 5.33
C ILE A 236 -0.66 -2.26 4.35
N VAL A 237 -0.21 -3.42 3.86
CA VAL A 237 0.74 -3.53 2.75
C VAL A 237 -0.03 -4.00 1.53
N PHE A 238 -0.21 -3.12 0.57
CA PHE A 238 -1.05 -3.35 -0.61
C PHE A 238 -0.20 -3.43 -1.88
N ILE A 239 -0.34 -4.50 -2.65
CA ILE A 239 0.33 -4.65 -3.94
C ILE A 239 -0.63 -4.37 -5.08
N THR A 240 -0.19 -3.53 -6.01
CA THR A 240 -0.87 -3.30 -7.28
C THR A 240 0.13 -3.02 -8.41
N HIS A 241 -0.33 -3.14 -9.64
CA HIS A 241 0.37 -2.64 -10.82
C HIS A 241 -0.35 -1.42 -11.43
N ASP A 242 -1.45 -1.00 -10.83
CA ASP A 242 -2.28 0.13 -11.26
C ASP A 242 -1.93 1.37 -10.41
N LEU A 243 -1.44 2.43 -11.08
CA LEU A 243 -1.05 3.65 -10.39
C LEU A 243 -2.25 4.44 -9.86
N GLU A 244 -3.39 4.44 -10.58
CA GLU A 244 -4.59 5.14 -10.11
C GLU A 244 -5.11 4.50 -8.82
N GLU A 245 -5.08 3.16 -8.73
CA GLU A 245 -5.38 2.45 -7.51
C GLU A 245 -4.40 2.80 -6.38
N ALA A 246 -3.09 2.81 -6.66
CA ALA A 246 -2.06 3.16 -5.69
C ALA A 246 -2.25 4.60 -5.15
N LEU A 247 -2.58 5.54 -6.00
CA LEU A 247 -2.80 6.94 -5.64
C LEU A 247 -4.12 7.15 -4.88
N LYS A 248 -5.17 6.35 -5.17
CA LYS A 248 -6.47 6.44 -4.49
C LYS A 248 -6.40 5.92 -3.06
N ILE A 249 -5.71 4.80 -2.84
CA ILE A 249 -5.76 4.11 -1.54
C ILE A 249 -4.51 4.30 -0.68
N GLY A 250 -3.33 4.62 -1.27
CA GLY A 250 -2.06 4.65 -0.57
C GLY A 250 -1.79 5.95 0.16
N ASP A 251 -1.31 5.86 1.40
CA ASP A 251 -0.68 6.98 2.10
C ASP A 251 0.74 7.21 1.55
N ARG A 252 1.45 6.10 1.26
CA ARG A 252 2.79 6.10 0.66
C ARG A 252 2.90 5.00 -0.39
N ILE A 253 3.78 5.22 -1.35
CA ILE A 253 3.99 4.30 -2.47
C ILE A 253 5.48 3.95 -2.59
N ALA A 254 5.78 2.66 -2.65
CA ALA A 254 7.09 2.10 -2.98
C ALA A 254 7.06 1.54 -4.41
N ILE A 255 7.88 2.07 -5.30
CA ILE A 255 7.93 1.66 -6.71
C ILE A 255 9.11 0.73 -6.91
N LEU A 256 8.84 -0.49 -7.38
CA LEU A 256 9.85 -1.50 -7.70
C LEU A 256 10.03 -1.64 -9.22
N ASN A 257 11.29 -1.78 -9.62
CA ASN A 257 11.67 -2.14 -10.97
C ASN A 257 12.78 -3.21 -10.95
N GLY A 258 12.63 -4.30 -11.70
CA GLY A 258 13.67 -5.32 -11.87
C GLY A 258 14.14 -6.01 -10.56
N GLY A 259 13.42 -5.87 -9.45
CA GLY A 259 13.80 -6.38 -8.14
C GLY A 259 14.44 -5.35 -7.23
N GLU A 260 14.52 -4.09 -7.64
CA GLU A 260 15.10 -2.98 -6.89
C GLU A 260 14.02 -1.96 -6.50
N LEU A 261 14.22 -1.23 -5.41
CA LEU A 261 13.39 -0.11 -4.99
C LEU A 261 13.87 1.15 -5.72
N VAL A 262 13.01 1.70 -6.59
CA VAL A 262 13.33 2.92 -7.37
C VAL A 262 12.98 4.18 -6.59
N GLN A 263 11.78 4.21 -6.00
CA GLN A 263 11.31 5.36 -5.23
C GLN A 263 10.36 4.91 -4.12
N HIS A 264 10.44 5.57 -2.97
CA HIS A 264 9.47 5.46 -1.88
C HIS A 264 9.12 6.85 -1.36
N GLY A 265 7.84 7.19 -1.32
CA GLY A 265 7.40 8.50 -0.89
C GLY A 265 5.87 8.58 -0.76
N THR A 266 5.37 9.75 -0.39
CA THR A 266 3.94 10.06 -0.41
C THR A 266 3.42 10.06 -1.85
N THR A 267 2.10 9.93 -2.02
CA THR A 267 1.46 10.01 -3.35
C THR A 267 1.83 11.30 -4.09
N GLN A 268 1.93 12.41 -3.36
CA GLN A 268 2.34 13.70 -3.94
C GLN A 268 3.80 13.74 -4.36
N GLU A 269 4.72 13.20 -3.55
CA GLU A 269 6.15 13.11 -3.90
C GLU A 269 6.37 12.29 -5.18
N ILE A 270 5.64 11.17 -5.33
CA ILE A 270 5.70 10.33 -6.54
C ILE A 270 5.28 11.12 -7.79
N ILE A 271 4.24 11.95 -7.70
CA ILE A 271 3.71 12.71 -8.84
C ILE A 271 4.57 13.95 -9.14
N MET A 272 4.99 14.68 -8.13
CA MET A 272 5.66 15.96 -8.28
C MET A 272 7.16 15.85 -8.53
N THR A 273 7.80 14.85 -7.93
CA THR A 273 9.24 14.63 -7.97
C THR A 273 9.61 13.20 -8.31
N PRO A 274 9.23 12.70 -9.52
CA PRO A 274 9.59 11.34 -9.93
C PRO A 274 11.11 11.18 -10.00
N ALA A 275 11.62 10.07 -9.42
CA ALA A 275 13.05 9.83 -9.23
C ALA A 275 13.80 9.60 -10.56
N ASP A 276 13.16 8.96 -11.52
CA ASP A 276 13.76 8.64 -12.81
C ASP A 276 12.71 8.62 -13.94
N ASP A 277 13.15 8.28 -15.15
CA ASP A 277 12.27 8.22 -16.33
C ASP A 277 11.27 7.06 -16.23
N TYR A 278 11.61 5.97 -15.56
CA TYR A 278 10.69 4.87 -15.31
C TYR A 278 9.48 5.32 -14.48
N VAL A 279 9.70 6.04 -13.39
CA VAL A 279 8.62 6.60 -12.56
C VAL A 279 7.85 7.67 -13.35
N LYS A 280 8.54 8.55 -14.10
CA LYS A 280 7.88 9.55 -14.96
C LYS A 280 6.90 8.94 -15.95
N ASP A 281 7.24 7.78 -16.53
CA ASP A 281 6.38 7.09 -17.50
C ASP A 281 5.10 6.53 -16.87
N PHE A 282 5.14 6.13 -15.59
CA PHE A 282 3.93 5.82 -14.83
C PHE A 282 3.06 7.06 -14.62
N VAL A 283 3.66 8.15 -14.17
CA VAL A 283 2.95 9.38 -13.79
C VAL A 283 2.34 10.13 -14.98
N LYS A 284 2.93 10.00 -16.18
CA LYS A 284 2.42 10.66 -17.41
C LYS A 284 0.98 10.33 -17.75
N LYS A 285 0.51 9.14 -17.37
CA LYS A 285 -0.83 8.64 -17.72
C LYS A 285 -1.90 9.04 -16.72
N VAL A 286 -1.50 9.60 -15.58
CA VAL A 286 -2.43 9.94 -14.49
C VAL A 286 -3.01 11.34 -14.67
N ASN A 287 -4.30 11.47 -14.44
CA ASN A 287 -4.90 12.79 -14.28
C ASN A 287 -4.49 13.38 -12.93
N ARG A 288 -3.51 14.28 -12.96
CA ARG A 288 -2.90 14.86 -11.76
C ARG A 288 -3.89 15.65 -10.90
N SER A 289 -4.93 16.25 -11.50
CA SER A 289 -5.90 17.06 -10.78
C SER A 289 -6.71 16.28 -9.74
N HIS A 290 -6.95 14.98 -9.98
CA HIS A 290 -7.67 14.11 -9.03
C HIS A 290 -6.86 13.76 -7.79
N VAL A 291 -5.53 13.84 -7.87
CA VAL A 291 -4.62 13.36 -6.81
C VAL A 291 -3.94 14.50 -6.07
N LEU A 292 -3.61 15.58 -6.77
CA LEU A 292 -2.98 16.74 -6.15
C LEU A 292 -3.97 17.44 -5.21
N GLN A 293 -3.50 17.70 -4.00
CA GLN A 293 -4.24 18.50 -3.02
C GLN A 293 -4.02 19.99 -3.30
N THR A 294 -5.01 20.81 -2.98
CA THR A 294 -4.95 22.26 -3.19
C THR A 294 -3.73 22.91 -2.56
N LYS A 295 -3.30 22.43 -1.37
CA LYS A 295 -2.06 22.90 -0.70
C LYS A 295 -0.78 22.70 -1.52
N SER A 296 -0.76 21.75 -2.45
CA SER A 296 0.43 21.43 -3.26
C SER A 296 0.60 22.38 -4.45
N VAL A 297 -0.45 23.11 -4.82
CA VAL A 297 -0.49 23.97 -6.01
C VAL A 297 -0.95 25.40 -5.71
N MET A 298 -1.42 25.69 -4.48
CA MET A 298 -1.83 27.02 -4.05
C MET A 298 -0.68 28.01 -4.07
N THR A 299 -1.00 29.28 -4.17
CA THR A 299 -0.09 30.41 -4.06
C THR A 299 -0.42 31.25 -2.83
N ASP A 300 0.60 31.84 -2.19
CA ASP A 300 0.44 32.77 -1.05
C ASP A 300 -0.07 34.15 -1.51
N GLN A 301 0.03 34.44 -2.81
CA GLN A 301 -0.35 35.75 -3.35
C GLN A 301 -1.82 35.75 -3.79
N LYS A 302 -2.61 36.64 -3.21
CA LYS A 302 -3.98 36.87 -3.64
C LYS A 302 -3.99 37.38 -5.08
N PRO A 303 -4.72 36.71 -6.03
CA PRO A 303 -4.82 37.20 -7.40
C PRO A 303 -5.44 38.60 -7.46
N ALA A 304 -4.88 39.49 -8.29
CA ALA A 304 -5.28 40.90 -8.37
C ALA A 304 -6.77 41.12 -8.78
N LYS A 305 -7.41 40.13 -9.40
CA LYS A 305 -8.82 40.14 -9.84
C LYS A 305 -9.70 39.16 -9.04
N ALA A 306 -9.26 38.71 -7.88
CA ALA A 306 -10.04 37.76 -7.07
C ALA A 306 -11.36 38.37 -6.59
N SER A 307 -12.45 38.06 -7.27
CA SER A 307 -13.81 38.48 -6.90
C SER A 307 -14.64 37.37 -6.25
N SER A 308 -14.08 36.20 -6.07
CA SER A 308 -14.77 35.01 -5.59
C SER A 308 -14.58 34.80 -4.07
N ASN A 309 -15.69 34.43 -3.41
CA ASN A 309 -15.72 34.03 -2.00
C ASN A 309 -15.75 32.50 -1.82
N ILE A 310 -15.42 31.75 -2.88
CA ILE A 310 -15.37 30.29 -2.82
C ILE A 310 -14.22 29.89 -1.90
N THR A 311 -14.52 29.02 -0.95
CA THR A 311 -13.53 28.47 -0.02
C THR A 311 -13.44 26.97 -0.21
N VAL A 312 -12.21 26.44 -0.32
CA VAL A 312 -11.89 25.01 -0.42
C VAL A 312 -10.91 24.66 0.70
N ASN A 313 -10.90 23.39 1.14
CA ASN A 313 -9.96 22.94 2.14
C ASN A 313 -8.59 22.66 1.50
N GLU A 314 -7.50 22.92 2.22
CA GLU A 314 -6.13 22.64 1.78
C GLU A 314 -5.87 21.17 1.39
N MET A 315 -6.69 20.26 1.93
CA MET A 315 -6.62 18.81 1.70
C MET A 315 -7.53 18.35 0.56
N ASP A 316 -8.40 19.21 0.03
CA ASP A 316 -9.26 18.87 -1.11
C ASP A 316 -8.42 18.64 -2.38
N SER A 317 -8.94 17.81 -3.29
CA SER A 317 -8.29 17.63 -4.60
C SER A 317 -8.41 18.91 -5.44
N VAL A 318 -7.43 19.17 -6.28
CA VAL A 318 -7.45 20.27 -7.26
C VAL A 318 -8.67 20.14 -8.18
N ASP A 319 -9.06 18.92 -8.53
CA ASP A 319 -10.24 18.65 -9.36
C ASP A 319 -11.53 19.09 -8.66
N SER A 320 -11.69 18.79 -7.38
CA SER A 320 -12.84 19.24 -6.58
C SER A 320 -12.91 20.76 -6.52
N ALA A 321 -11.77 21.41 -6.27
CA ALA A 321 -11.68 22.86 -6.25
C ALA A 321 -12.04 23.49 -7.62
N LEU A 322 -11.54 22.92 -8.71
CA LEU A 322 -11.86 23.36 -10.09
C LEU A 322 -13.35 23.16 -10.40
N CYS A 323 -13.95 22.05 -9.97
CA CYS A 323 -15.38 21.83 -10.16
C CYS A 323 -16.24 22.88 -9.44
N GLU A 324 -15.87 23.28 -8.21
CA GLU A 324 -16.56 24.34 -7.49
C GLU A 324 -16.37 25.71 -8.16
N MET A 325 -15.15 26.04 -8.58
CA MET A 325 -14.87 27.26 -9.33
C MET A 325 -15.67 27.34 -10.61
N LEU A 326 -15.80 26.24 -11.37
CA LEU A 326 -16.60 26.18 -12.59
C LEU A 326 -18.10 26.36 -12.34
N ARG A 327 -18.64 25.77 -11.26
CA ARG A 327 -20.06 25.92 -10.90
C ARG A 327 -20.43 27.35 -10.57
N GLU A 328 -19.56 28.06 -9.90
CA GLU A 328 -19.76 29.44 -9.46
C GLU A 328 -19.21 30.49 -10.45
N ASN A 329 -18.68 30.03 -11.60
CA ASN A 329 -18.03 30.86 -12.63
C ASN A 329 -16.95 31.79 -12.04
N ALA A 330 -16.08 31.22 -11.18
CA ALA A 330 -15.05 31.93 -10.46
C ALA A 330 -13.66 31.68 -11.05
N ASP A 331 -12.83 32.74 -11.09
CA ASP A 331 -11.47 32.70 -11.60
C ASP A 331 -10.44 32.26 -10.54
N CYS A 332 -10.85 32.21 -9.27
CA CYS A 332 -9.99 31.76 -8.16
C CYS A 332 -10.83 31.28 -6.98
N CYS A 333 -10.20 30.54 -6.06
CA CYS A 333 -10.79 30.22 -4.77
C CYS A 333 -9.79 30.46 -3.63
N ILE A 334 -10.34 30.59 -2.42
CA ILE A 334 -9.59 30.76 -1.18
C ILE A 334 -9.33 29.38 -0.58
N VAL A 335 -8.08 29.05 -0.27
CA VAL A 335 -7.73 27.79 0.38
C VAL A 335 -7.63 28.02 1.89
N GLN A 336 -8.36 27.19 2.66
CA GLN A 336 -8.40 27.24 4.11
C GLN A 336 -7.83 25.96 4.73
N ASP A 337 -7.21 26.09 5.90
CA ASP A 337 -6.85 24.95 6.75
C ASP A 337 -8.08 24.35 7.45
N SER A 338 -7.90 23.26 8.18
CA SER A 338 -8.96 22.60 8.97
C SER A 338 -9.53 23.49 10.10
N GLY A 339 -8.86 24.58 10.47
CA GLY A 339 -9.30 25.58 11.43
C GLY A 339 -10.08 26.76 10.80
N GLY A 340 -10.20 26.78 9.46
CA GLY A 340 -10.85 27.86 8.71
C GLY A 340 -9.96 29.08 8.44
N SER A 341 -8.65 29.01 8.74
CA SER A 341 -7.70 30.09 8.46
C SER A 341 -7.28 30.05 6.99
N VAL A 342 -7.20 31.20 6.34
CA VAL A 342 -6.75 31.28 4.95
C VAL A 342 -5.26 30.97 4.86
N VAL A 343 -4.91 29.94 4.09
CA VAL A 343 -3.53 29.47 3.89
C VAL A 343 -3.01 29.74 2.47
N GLY A 344 -3.88 30.07 1.52
CA GLY A 344 -3.48 30.39 0.15
C GLY A 344 -4.65 30.63 -0.80
N TYR A 345 -4.34 30.66 -2.08
CA TYR A 345 -5.29 30.89 -3.19
C TYR A 345 -4.96 29.92 -4.33
N LEU A 346 -6.00 29.45 -5.02
CA LEU A 346 -5.90 28.62 -6.22
C LEU A 346 -6.53 29.33 -7.41
#